data_753f0faf35ce5e0298489b05b246506f
#
_entry.id   753f0faf35ce5e0298489b05b246506f
#
_cell.length_a   1.000
_cell.length_b   1.000
_cell.length_c   1.000
_cell.angle_alpha   90.00
_cell.angle_beta   90.00
_cell.angle_gamma   90.00
#
_symmetry.space_group_name_H-M   'P 1'
#
loop_
_entity.id
_entity.type
_entity.pdbx_description
1 polymer ?
#
loop_
_entity_poly.entity_id
_entity_poly.type
_entity_poly.pdbx_seq_one_letter_code
_entity_poly.pdbx_strand_id
1 'polypeptide(L)' 'MYELLLKGESVDRAPLNNLEQAETFFMRRKQMTEKQFKAIGYSVRLAPPQERK' A
#
# COMPACT_ATOMS: atom_id res chain seq x y z
N MET A 1 -2.78 -8.14 -6.26
CA MET A 1 -2.74 -7.68 -4.85
C MET A 1 -1.63 -6.66 -4.67
N TYR A 2 -1.91 -5.63 -3.93
CA TYR A 2 -0.92 -4.59 -3.63
C TYR A 2 -0.65 -4.56 -2.15
N GLU A 3 0.54 -4.16 -1.78
CA GLU A 3 0.88 -4.06 -0.36
C GLU A 3 1.36 -2.66 -0.02
N LEU A 4 1.06 -2.26 1.18
CA LEU A 4 1.45 -0.97 1.71
C LEU A 4 2.73 -1.15 2.49
N LEU A 5 3.69 -0.27 2.20
CA LEU A 5 4.99 -0.32 2.86
C LEU A 5 5.20 0.96 3.65
N LEU A 6 5.78 0.82 4.82
CA LEU A 6 6.19 1.96 5.62
C LEU A 6 7.67 1.85 5.84
N LYS A 7 8.42 2.76 5.21
CA LYS A 7 9.88 2.78 5.30
C LYS A 7 10.48 1.43 4.93
N GLY A 8 9.90 0.81 3.89
CA GLY A 8 10.40 -0.45 3.40
C GLY A 8 9.81 -1.70 4.02
N GLU A 9 8.98 -1.55 5.04
CA GLU A 9 8.35 -2.68 5.70
C GLU A 9 6.91 -2.82 5.27
N SER A 10 6.50 -4.04 4.94
CA SER A 10 5.12 -4.31 4.57
C SER A 10 4.24 -4.26 5.82
N VAL A 11 3.26 -3.36 5.82
CA VAL A 11 2.38 -3.17 6.97
C VAL A 11 0.92 -3.49 6.67
N ASP A 12 0.55 -3.61 5.39
CA ASP A 12 -0.82 -3.91 5.02
C ASP A 12 -0.87 -4.45 3.60
N ARG A 13 -2.00 -5.02 3.23
CA ARG A 13 -2.22 -5.53 1.88
C ARG A 13 -3.67 -5.31 1.48
N ALA A 14 -3.90 -5.24 0.19
CA ALA A 14 -5.25 -5.09 -0.34
C ALA A 14 -5.37 -5.86 -1.65
N PRO A 15 -6.47 -6.59 -1.86
CA PRO A 15 -6.68 -7.39 -3.07
C PRO A 15 -7.21 -6.53 -4.21
N LEU A 16 -6.39 -5.58 -4.65
CA LEU A 16 -6.75 -4.66 -5.72
C LEU A 16 -5.88 -4.94 -6.93
N ASN A 17 -6.37 -4.53 -8.09
CA ASN A 17 -5.67 -4.79 -9.35
C ASN A 17 -5.12 -3.53 -9.99
N ASN A 18 -5.20 -2.40 -9.30
CA ASN A 18 -4.80 -1.12 -9.86
C ASN A 18 -4.03 -0.34 -8.81
N LEU A 19 -2.88 0.19 -9.21
CA LEU A 19 -2.03 0.92 -8.28
C LEU A 19 -2.72 2.15 -7.72
N GLU A 20 -3.39 2.92 -8.57
CA GLU A 20 -4.09 4.12 -8.12
C GLU A 20 -5.17 3.78 -7.10
N GLN A 21 -5.92 2.72 -7.38
CA GLN A 21 -6.96 2.30 -6.46
C GLN A 21 -6.37 1.84 -5.14
N ALA A 22 -5.24 1.15 -5.20
CA ALA A 22 -4.58 0.69 -3.99
C ALA A 22 -4.10 1.86 -3.15
N GLU A 23 -3.49 2.85 -3.79
CA GLU A 23 -3.03 4.03 -3.07
C GLU A 23 -4.19 4.76 -2.42
N THR A 24 -5.27 4.95 -3.17
CA THR A 24 -6.46 5.62 -2.64
C THR A 24 -7.04 4.84 -1.48
N PHE A 25 -7.10 3.52 -1.63
CA PHE A 25 -7.64 2.66 -0.60
C PHE A 25 -6.85 2.82 0.71
N PHE A 26 -5.54 2.76 0.61
CA PHE A 26 -4.70 2.86 1.81
C PHE A 26 -4.74 4.26 2.41
N MET A 27 -4.78 5.29 1.59
CA MET A 27 -4.87 6.65 2.09
C MET A 27 -6.17 6.87 2.85
N ARG A 28 -7.28 6.34 2.33
CA ARG A 28 -8.56 6.44 3.03
C ARG A 28 -8.55 5.65 4.32
N ARG A 29 -7.96 4.47 4.28
CA ARG A 29 -7.91 3.62 5.44
C ARG A 29 -7.13 4.28 6.58
N LYS A 30 -6.09 5.01 6.22
CA LYS A 30 -5.27 5.72 7.19
C LYS A 30 -5.75 7.14 7.45
N GLN A 31 -6.76 7.59 6.70
CA GLN A 31 -7.32 8.93 6.81
C GLN A 31 -6.25 9.99 6.61
N MET A 32 -5.49 9.85 5.54
CA MET A 32 -4.40 10.75 5.20
C MET A 32 -4.59 11.31 3.81
N THR A 33 -4.02 12.51 3.59
CA THR A 33 -3.91 13.04 2.25
C THR A 33 -2.70 12.42 1.58
N GLU A 34 -2.62 12.58 0.25
CA GLU A 34 -1.47 12.05 -0.49
C GLU A 34 -0.16 12.66 0.02
N LYS A 35 -0.20 13.93 0.34
CA LYS A 35 0.98 14.63 0.83
C LYS A 35 1.46 14.02 2.15
N GLN A 36 0.53 13.79 3.06
CA GLN A 36 0.87 13.19 4.34
C GLN A 36 1.36 11.76 4.17
N PHE A 37 0.72 11.04 3.27
CA PHE A 37 1.04 9.65 2.98
C PHE A 37 2.51 9.52 2.58
N LYS A 38 2.94 10.39 1.65
CA LYS A 38 4.32 10.36 1.18
C LYS A 38 5.30 10.89 2.20
N ALA A 39 4.88 11.91 2.94
CA ALA A 39 5.78 12.53 3.92
C ALA A 39 6.12 11.57 5.06
N ILE A 40 5.20 10.72 5.43
CA ILE A 40 5.43 9.75 6.50
C ILE A 40 6.38 8.65 6.05
N GLY A 41 6.41 8.36 4.74
CA GLY A 41 7.27 7.32 4.21
C GLY A 41 6.52 6.09 3.74
N TYR A 42 5.22 6.23 3.53
CA TYR A 42 4.43 5.14 2.98
C TYR A 42 4.65 5.01 1.48
N SER A 43 4.56 3.79 0.99
CA SER A 43 4.58 3.52 -0.43
C SER A 43 3.73 2.30 -0.70
N VAL A 44 3.38 2.10 -1.96
CA VAL A 44 2.55 0.97 -2.36
C VAL A 44 3.24 0.29 -3.52
N ARG A 45 3.25 -1.03 -3.49
CA ARG A 45 3.84 -1.80 -4.59
C ARG A 45 3.00 -3.04 -4.85
N LEU A 46 3.22 -3.63 -6.02
CA LEU A 46 2.58 -4.89 -6.35
C LEU A 46 3.18 -5.97 -5.47
N ALA A 47 2.33 -6.63 -4.71
CA ALA A 47 2.80 -7.69 -3.82
C ALA A 47 3.25 -8.89 -4.64
N PRO A 48 4.36 -9.53 -4.29
CA PRO A 48 4.78 -10.72 -5.01
C PRO A 48 3.82 -11.87 -4.74
N PRO A 49 3.73 -12.82 -5.67
CA PRO A 49 2.86 -13.97 -5.46
C PRO A 49 3.30 -14.75 -4.22
N GLN A 50 2.32 -15.26 -3.51
CA GLN A 50 2.58 -16.05 -2.32
C GLN A 50 3.05 -17.43 -2.73
N GLU A 51 4.16 -17.82 -2.17
CA GLU A 51 4.68 -19.16 -2.36
C GLU A 51 4.16 -20.06 -1.26
N ARG A 52 3.59 -21.16 -1.65
CA ARG A 52 3.06 -22.11 -0.69
C ARG A 52 3.87 -23.40 -0.76
N LYS A 53 4.22 -23.85 0.35
CA LYS A 53 4.99 -25.09 0.42
C LYS A 53 4.12 -26.24 0.85
#